data_c2c583c10bb83a823b49306ede4df910
#
_entry.id   c2c583c10bb83a823b49306ede4df910
#
_cell.length_a   1.000
_cell.length_b   1.000
_cell.length_c   1.000
_cell.angle_alpha   90.00
_cell.angle_beta   90.00
_cell.angle_gamma   90.00
#
_symmetry.space_group_name_H-M   'P 1'
#
loop_
_entity.id
_entity.type
_entity.pdbx_description
1 polymer ?
#
loop_
_entity_poly.entity_id
_entity_poly.type
_entity_poly.pdbx_seq_one_letter_code
_entity_poly.pdbx_strand_id
1 'polypeptide(L)'
;MSHTRYAPARQRLQRSELAVPGSNPALFEKAAASDVDYVFLDLEDAVAPGDKVQARLNVIEGLRDIDWRGLGKTISVRINGIDTHYMYRDVVDVVEQAGEHLDTILIPKVGVAADVYMVDAMVSQIEEACGLTEKIGIEALIETTLGMANVESVAVSSPRLEAMHFGVADYAASCRARTTNIGGLNPDYPGDQWHQALSRMLVACRAYGLRPIDGPFGDFNDPDGYIDGARRAAALGYEGKWAIHPSQVALANEVFSPPIAEVERAHRILVALEEAAA
;
A
#
# COMPACT_ATOMS: atom_id res chain seq x y z
N MET A 1 0.38 2.40 29.90
CA MET A 1 0.34 1.63 28.64
C MET A 1 1.25 0.42 28.77
N SER A 2 0.85 -0.72 28.21
CA SER A 2 1.69 -1.92 28.21
C SER A 2 2.92 -1.66 27.31
N HIS A 3 4.12 -1.99 27.81
CA HIS A 3 5.37 -1.91 27.03
C HIS A 3 5.43 -2.94 25.88
N THR A 4 4.42 -3.80 25.78
CA THR A 4 4.26 -4.80 24.71
C THR A 4 3.40 -4.30 23.54
N ARG A 5 2.99 -3.04 23.53
CA ARG A 5 2.21 -2.44 22.44
C ARG A 5 3.05 -1.43 21.69
N TYR A 6 3.11 -1.61 20.37
CA TYR A 6 3.59 -0.58 19.46
C TYR A 6 2.49 0.48 19.25
N ALA A 7 2.90 1.72 19.10
CA ALA A 7 1.97 2.76 18.70
C ALA A 7 1.49 2.50 17.27
N PRO A 8 0.18 2.71 16.99
CA PRO A 8 -0.29 2.65 15.61
C PRO A 8 0.47 3.64 14.72
N ALA A 9 0.77 3.22 13.50
CA ALA A 9 1.29 4.10 12.46
C ALA A 9 0.30 5.24 12.16
N ARG A 10 0.76 6.28 11.45
CA ARG A 10 -0.09 7.40 11.03
C ARG A 10 -1.31 6.85 10.30
N GLN A 11 -2.49 7.27 10.75
CA GLN A 11 -3.75 6.83 10.14
C GLN A 11 -3.94 7.50 8.78
N ARG A 12 -4.24 6.67 7.79
CA ARG A 12 -4.58 7.09 6.43
C ARG A 12 -5.83 6.35 5.97
N LEU A 13 -6.62 6.98 5.13
CA LEU A 13 -7.72 6.30 4.48
C LEU A 13 -7.15 5.51 3.28
N GLN A 14 -7.32 4.19 3.28
CA GLN A 14 -6.69 3.27 2.32
C GLN A 14 -7.60 2.09 1.93
N ARG A 15 -8.93 2.27 1.91
CA ARG A 15 -9.88 1.21 1.52
C ARG A 15 -9.65 0.76 0.08
N SER A 16 -9.40 1.70 -0.83
CA SER A 16 -9.03 1.47 -2.21
C SER A 16 -7.72 2.13 -2.54
N GLU A 17 -6.84 1.42 -3.23
CA GLU A 17 -5.54 1.91 -3.67
C GLU A 17 -5.37 1.73 -5.17
N LEU A 18 -5.36 2.84 -5.90
CA LEU A 18 -5.28 2.83 -7.37
C LEU A 18 -3.82 2.93 -7.84
N ALA A 19 -3.40 1.92 -8.59
CA ALA A 19 -2.13 1.94 -9.32
C ALA A 19 -2.26 2.80 -10.59
N VAL A 20 -1.41 3.81 -10.72
CA VAL A 20 -1.41 4.71 -11.88
C VAL A 20 -0.02 4.77 -12.50
N PRO A 21 0.17 4.29 -13.75
CA PRO A 21 1.46 4.29 -14.42
C PRO A 21 2.05 5.71 -14.55
N GLY A 22 3.26 5.93 -14.04
CA GLY A 22 3.97 7.21 -14.16
C GLY A 22 4.29 7.62 -15.60
N SER A 23 4.29 6.65 -16.52
CA SER A 23 4.47 6.91 -17.95
C SER A 23 3.24 7.54 -18.63
N ASN A 24 2.09 7.60 -17.95
CA ASN A 24 0.85 8.14 -18.54
C ASN A 24 0.23 9.26 -17.66
N PRO A 25 0.76 10.50 -17.73
CA PRO A 25 0.28 11.60 -16.90
C PRO A 25 -1.19 11.99 -17.13
N ALA A 26 -1.77 11.65 -18.30
CA ALA A 26 -3.20 11.88 -18.56
C ALA A 26 -4.15 11.08 -17.64
N LEU A 27 -3.64 10.11 -16.90
CA LEU A 27 -4.40 9.36 -15.90
C LEU A 27 -4.35 10.00 -14.50
N PHE A 28 -3.41 10.89 -14.22
CA PHE A 28 -3.22 11.47 -12.87
C PHE A 28 -4.44 12.28 -12.43
N GLU A 29 -4.90 13.23 -13.25
CA GLU A 29 -6.10 14.01 -12.97
C GLU A 29 -7.37 13.14 -12.84
N LYS A 30 -7.47 12.08 -13.63
CA LYS A 30 -8.60 11.14 -13.55
C LYS A 30 -8.58 10.36 -12.25
N ALA A 31 -7.40 9.94 -11.79
CA ALA A 31 -7.26 9.29 -10.50
C ALA A 31 -7.59 10.25 -9.35
N ALA A 32 -7.09 11.48 -9.41
CA ALA A 32 -7.37 12.51 -8.42
C ALA A 32 -8.87 12.84 -8.31
N ALA A 33 -9.59 12.87 -9.42
CA ALA A 33 -11.03 13.14 -9.48
C ALA A 33 -11.92 11.94 -9.12
N SER A 34 -11.35 10.73 -8.95
CA SER A 34 -12.12 9.53 -8.61
C SER A 34 -12.38 9.41 -7.09
N ASP A 35 -13.23 8.46 -6.70
CA ASP A 35 -13.54 8.17 -5.28
C ASP A 35 -12.49 7.31 -4.58
N VAL A 36 -11.29 7.15 -5.16
CA VAL A 36 -10.22 6.39 -4.56
C VAL A 36 -9.68 7.08 -3.30
N ASP A 37 -9.32 6.30 -2.28
CA ASP A 37 -8.73 6.85 -1.06
C ASP A 37 -7.23 7.13 -1.23
N TYR A 38 -6.53 6.22 -1.90
CA TYR A 38 -5.07 6.22 -2.01
C TYR A 38 -4.66 6.00 -3.47
N VAL A 39 -3.75 6.83 -3.94
CA VAL A 39 -3.17 6.71 -5.29
C VAL A 39 -1.67 6.48 -5.15
N PHE A 40 -1.15 5.48 -5.83
CA PHE A 40 0.29 5.41 -6.02
C PHE A 40 0.66 5.58 -7.49
N LEU A 41 1.53 6.58 -7.74
CA LEU A 41 2.12 6.80 -9.05
C LEU A 41 3.27 5.79 -9.21
N ASP A 42 3.15 4.95 -10.21
CA ASP A 42 4.04 3.79 -10.37
C ASP A 42 5.23 4.09 -11.28
N LEU A 43 6.43 3.87 -10.76
CA LEU A 43 7.68 3.92 -11.52
C LEU A 43 8.25 2.53 -11.81
N GLU A 44 7.61 1.47 -11.29
CA GLU A 44 8.11 0.10 -11.35
C GLU A 44 7.47 -0.70 -12.50
N ASP A 45 6.74 -1.75 -12.24
CA ASP A 45 6.30 -2.75 -13.24
C ASP A 45 5.37 -2.20 -14.33
N ALA A 46 4.59 -1.15 -14.03
CA ALA A 46 3.72 -0.52 -15.03
C ALA A 46 4.45 0.42 -16.00
N VAL A 47 5.78 0.55 -15.88
CA VAL A 47 6.60 1.44 -16.72
C VAL A 47 7.69 0.65 -17.42
N ALA A 48 7.74 0.73 -18.74
CA ALA A 48 8.78 0.10 -19.54
C ALA A 48 10.19 0.66 -19.23
N PRO A 49 11.27 -0.13 -19.33
CA PRO A 49 12.63 0.34 -19.03
C PRO A 49 13.05 1.61 -19.76
N GLY A 50 12.63 1.77 -21.02
CA GLY A 50 12.95 2.97 -21.83
C GLY A 50 12.23 4.24 -21.35
N ASP A 51 11.13 4.11 -20.60
CA ASP A 51 10.29 5.21 -20.17
C ASP A 51 10.53 5.63 -18.71
N LYS A 52 11.37 4.90 -17.96
CA LYS A 52 11.61 5.12 -16.52
C LYS A 52 12.01 6.57 -16.18
N VAL A 53 12.89 7.15 -16.96
CA VAL A 53 13.35 8.53 -16.73
C VAL A 53 12.22 9.52 -16.96
N GLN A 54 11.48 9.38 -18.06
CA GLN A 54 10.36 10.27 -18.35
C GLN A 54 9.22 10.09 -17.35
N ALA A 55 8.93 8.86 -16.95
CA ALA A 55 7.91 8.55 -15.94
C ALA A 55 8.22 9.24 -14.60
N ARG A 56 9.49 9.28 -14.18
CA ARG A 56 9.91 9.99 -12.97
C ARG A 56 9.63 11.48 -13.08
N LEU A 57 9.96 12.10 -14.22
CA LEU A 57 9.68 13.52 -14.45
C LEU A 57 8.17 13.80 -14.41
N ASN A 58 7.37 12.98 -15.09
CA ASN A 58 5.90 13.09 -15.05
C ASN A 58 5.35 12.98 -13.63
N VAL A 59 5.88 12.03 -12.83
CA VAL A 59 5.48 11.84 -11.43
C VAL A 59 5.80 13.07 -10.59
N ILE A 60 6.99 13.65 -10.73
CA ILE A 60 7.39 14.88 -10.04
C ILE A 60 6.45 16.04 -10.39
N GLU A 61 6.14 16.22 -11.68
CA GLU A 61 5.18 17.23 -12.14
C GLU A 61 3.78 16.96 -11.57
N GLY A 62 3.29 15.72 -11.67
CA GLY A 62 1.96 15.34 -11.17
C GLY A 62 1.80 15.47 -9.65
N LEU A 63 2.88 15.29 -8.88
CA LEU A 63 2.88 15.55 -7.44
C LEU A 63 2.75 17.04 -7.13
N ARG A 64 3.40 17.90 -7.90
CA ARG A 64 3.44 19.36 -7.69
C ARG A 64 2.20 20.08 -8.21
N ASP A 65 1.66 19.64 -9.34
CA ASP A 65 0.62 20.36 -10.08
C ASP A 65 -0.81 19.97 -9.61
N ILE A 66 -0.97 18.80 -8.98
CA ILE A 66 -2.27 18.32 -8.49
C ILE A 66 -2.32 18.43 -6.96
N ASP A 67 -3.35 19.09 -6.44
CA ASP A 67 -3.59 19.17 -5.00
C ASP A 67 -4.26 17.88 -4.46
N TRP A 68 -3.49 16.80 -4.42
CA TRP A 68 -3.95 15.50 -3.96
C TRP A 68 -4.58 15.54 -2.58
N ARG A 69 -3.93 16.23 -1.64
CA ARG A 69 -4.42 16.34 -0.25
C ARG A 69 -5.69 17.16 -0.15
N GLY A 70 -5.81 18.28 -0.90
CA GLY A 70 -7.03 19.07 -0.97
C GLY A 70 -8.20 18.30 -1.59
N LEU A 71 -7.92 17.32 -2.44
CA LEU A 71 -8.90 16.38 -2.99
C LEU A 71 -9.17 15.19 -2.07
N GLY A 72 -8.60 15.16 -0.86
CA GLY A 72 -8.81 14.11 0.14
C GLY A 72 -8.09 12.78 -0.18
N LYS A 73 -7.03 12.80 -1.01
CA LYS A 73 -6.27 11.62 -1.38
C LYS A 73 -5.01 11.47 -0.53
N THR A 74 -4.66 10.23 -0.20
CA THR A 74 -3.29 9.89 0.15
C THR A 74 -2.52 9.63 -1.15
N ILE A 75 -1.37 10.27 -1.30
CA ILE A 75 -0.54 10.16 -2.51
C ILE A 75 0.79 9.49 -2.21
N SER A 76 1.13 8.50 -3.00
CA SER A 76 2.34 7.69 -2.91
C SER A 76 3.08 7.59 -4.23
N VAL A 77 4.34 7.21 -4.17
CA VAL A 77 5.13 6.79 -5.33
C VAL A 77 5.68 5.39 -5.09
N ARG A 78 5.33 4.45 -5.97
CA ARG A 78 6.02 3.16 -6.00
C ARG A 78 7.33 3.33 -6.79
N ILE A 79 8.44 3.28 -6.06
CA ILE A 79 9.78 3.37 -6.64
C ILE A 79 10.17 2.05 -7.32
N ASN A 80 11.23 2.07 -8.11
CA ASN A 80 11.81 0.83 -8.62
C ASN A 80 12.45 0.00 -7.49
N GLY A 81 12.59 -1.31 -7.72
CA GLY A 81 13.24 -2.22 -6.76
C GLY A 81 14.69 -1.83 -6.46
N ILE A 82 15.13 -2.13 -5.25
CA ILE A 82 16.50 -1.83 -4.77
C ILE A 82 17.58 -2.62 -5.53
N ASP A 83 17.21 -3.68 -6.21
CA ASP A 83 18.06 -4.49 -7.09
C ASP A 83 18.27 -3.87 -8.48
N THR A 84 17.67 -2.70 -8.73
CA THR A 84 17.77 -1.97 -10.00
C THR A 84 18.65 -0.70 -9.86
N HIS A 85 19.18 -0.24 -10.97
CA HIS A 85 19.93 1.02 -11.01
C HIS A 85 19.03 2.26 -11.09
N TYR A 86 17.70 2.10 -11.05
CA TYR A 86 16.74 3.21 -11.11
C TYR A 86 16.39 3.76 -9.72
N MET A 87 16.31 2.88 -8.71
CA MET A 87 15.74 3.16 -7.40
C MET A 87 16.31 4.42 -6.74
N TYR A 88 17.64 4.55 -6.71
CA TYR A 88 18.28 5.67 -6.02
C TYR A 88 17.89 7.04 -6.61
N ARG A 89 17.70 7.07 -7.95
CA ARG A 89 17.23 8.30 -8.62
C ARG A 89 15.74 8.55 -8.36
N ASP A 90 14.95 7.50 -8.25
CA ASP A 90 13.53 7.65 -7.90
C ASP A 90 13.40 8.31 -6.52
N VAL A 91 14.15 7.84 -5.52
CA VAL A 91 14.13 8.43 -4.19
C VAL A 91 14.69 9.84 -4.18
N VAL A 92 15.87 10.05 -4.73
CA VAL A 92 16.54 11.37 -4.71
C VAL A 92 15.71 12.40 -5.46
N ASP A 93 15.44 12.15 -6.74
CA ASP A 93 14.81 13.14 -7.62
C ASP A 93 13.38 13.48 -7.18
N VAL A 94 12.59 12.47 -6.74
CA VAL A 94 11.20 12.68 -6.31
C VAL A 94 11.16 13.42 -4.97
N VAL A 95 11.95 13.00 -3.99
CA VAL A 95 11.91 13.61 -2.65
C VAL A 95 12.50 15.03 -2.66
N GLU A 96 13.60 15.27 -3.38
CA GLU A 96 14.17 16.62 -3.48
C GLU A 96 13.22 17.61 -4.18
N GLN A 97 12.51 17.17 -5.22
CA GLN A 97 11.74 18.07 -6.07
C GLN A 97 10.26 18.15 -5.72
N ALA A 98 9.69 17.12 -5.07
CA ALA A 98 8.26 17.06 -4.79
C ALA A 98 7.92 16.45 -3.41
N GLY A 99 8.89 16.28 -2.52
CA GLY A 99 8.68 15.63 -1.22
C GLY A 99 7.65 16.31 -0.31
N GLU A 100 7.49 17.63 -0.42
CA GLU A 100 6.45 18.37 0.33
C GLU A 100 5.02 17.99 -0.07
N HIS A 101 4.83 17.44 -1.27
CA HIS A 101 3.55 17.00 -1.82
C HIS A 101 3.34 15.48 -1.70
N LEU A 102 4.32 14.74 -1.19
CA LEU A 102 4.32 13.28 -1.11
C LEU A 102 3.95 12.79 0.30
N ASP A 103 3.03 11.84 0.39
CA ASP A 103 2.66 11.26 1.68
C ASP A 103 3.48 10.02 2.03
N THR A 104 3.66 9.10 1.08
CA THR A 104 4.40 7.84 1.31
C THR A 104 5.24 7.43 0.10
N ILE A 105 6.24 6.61 0.35
CA ILE A 105 6.98 5.86 -0.68
C ILE A 105 6.66 4.38 -0.49
N LEU A 106 6.23 3.73 -1.57
CA LEU A 106 5.99 2.29 -1.62
C LEU A 106 7.23 1.59 -2.21
N ILE A 107 7.86 0.74 -1.40
CA ILE A 107 9.05 -0.02 -1.77
C ILE A 107 8.62 -1.39 -2.29
N PRO A 108 8.85 -1.73 -3.57
CA PRO A 108 8.52 -3.04 -4.10
C PRO A 108 9.57 -4.08 -3.70
N LYS A 109 9.20 -5.35 -3.78
CA LYS A 109 10.07 -6.54 -3.67
C LYS A 109 10.94 -6.56 -2.40
N VAL A 110 10.44 -5.99 -1.30
CA VAL A 110 11.13 -6.00 -0.01
C VAL A 110 11.40 -7.43 0.44
N GLY A 111 12.66 -7.75 0.66
CA GLY A 111 13.13 -9.07 1.06
C GLY A 111 13.61 -9.16 2.51
N VAL A 112 14.21 -8.09 3.01
CA VAL A 112 14.80 -8.03 4.36
C VAL A 112 14.62 -6.62 4.97
N ALA A 113 14.80 -6.51 6.28
CA ALA A 113 14.70 -5.23 7.01
C ALA A 113 15.65 -4.14 6.48
N ALA A 114 16.81 -4.54 5.97
CA ALA A 114 17.80 -3.61 5.42
C ALA A 114 17.30 -2.85 4.17
N ASP A 115 16.37 -3.44 3.42
CA ASP A 115 15.80 -2.83 2.21
C ASP A 115 14.99 -1.57 2.59
N VAL A 116 14.19 -1.67 3.64
CA VAL A 116 13.41 -0.54 4.18
C VAL A 116 14.33 0.48 4.84
N TYR A 117 15.30 0.02 5.64
CA TYR A 117 16.26 0.90 6.31
C TYR A 117 17.07 1.74 5.31
N MET A 118 17.48 1.19 4.19
CA MET A 118 18.20 1.91 3.15
C MET A 118 17.39 3.10 2.61
N VAL A 119 16.12 2.88 2.30
CA VAL A 119 15.23 3.94 1.80
C VAL A 119 14.95 4.97 2.89
N ASP A 120 14.69 4.55 4.13
CA ASP A 120 14.50 5.44 5.28
C ASP A 120 15.72 6.37 5.48
N ALA A 121 16.93 5.80 5.46
CA ALA A 121 18.16 6.59 5.61
C ALA A 121 18.33 7.64 4.50
N MET A 122 18.02 7.29 3.24
CA MET A 122 18.06 8.22 2.11
C MET A 122 17.01 9.34 2.27
N VAL A 123 15.76 8.96 2.52
CA VAL A 123 14.66 9.92 2.69
C VAL A 123 14.94 10.87 3.85
N SER A 124 15.44 10.36 4.97
CA SER A 124 15.77 11.18 6.16
C SER A 124 16.82 12.23 5.88
N GLN A 125 17.87 11.89 5.12
CA GLN A 125 18.93 12.83 4.75
C GLN A 125 18.43 13.90 3.78
N ILE A 126 17.59 13.51 2.80
CA ILE A 126 17.02 14.44 1.82
C ILE A 126 16.03 15.39 2.51
N GLU A 127 15.15 14.89 3.37
CA GLU A 127 14.23 15.73 4.16
C GLU A 127 14.99 16.79 4.96
N GLU A 128 16.08 16.40 5.62
CA GLU A 128 16.91 17.35 6.37
C GLU A 128 17.58 18.39 5.45
N ALA A 129 18.15 17.94 4.34
CA ALA A 129 18.80 18.81 3.37
C ALA A 129 17.83 19.81 2.70
N CYS A 130 16.61 19.38 2.43
CA CYS A 130 15.56 20.21 1.81
C CYS A 130 14.73 20.99 2.85
N GLY A 131 14.90 20.74 4.15
CA GLY A 131 14.13 21.40 5.20
C GLY A 131 12.66 20.99 5.25
N LEU A 132 12.33 19.75 4.84
CA LEU A 132 10.97 19.24 4.86
C LEU A 132 10.52 19.03 6.32
N THR A 133 9.38 19.62 6.69
CA THR A 133 8.83 19.53 8.05
C THR A 133 7.92 18.32 8.24
N GLU A 134 7.17 17.96 7.21
CA GLU A 134 6.34 16.75 7.22
C GLU A 134 7.19 15.54 6.82
N LYS A 135 7.08 14.48 7.63
CA LYS A 135 7.81 13.25 7.38
C LYS A 135 7.07 12.38 6.36
N ILE A 136 7.80 11.96 5.33
CA ILE A 136 7.30 11.03 4.33
C ILE A 136 7.25 9.62 4.96
N GLY A 137 6.08 8.97 4.90
CA GLY A 137 5.92 7.58 5.34
C GLY A 137 6.55 6.58 4.36
N ILE A 138 6.76 5.37 4.83
CA ILE A 138 7.22 4.25 4.00
C ILE A 138 6.17 3.15 4.06
N GLU A 139 5.92 2.50 2.94
CA GLU A 139 5.12 1.31 2.84
C GLU A 139 5.91 0.22 2.12
N ALA A 140 5.78 -1.03 2.54
CA ALA A 140 6.56 -2.14 2.02
C ALA A 140 5.68 -3.15 1.27
N LEU A 141 6.04 -3.48 0.04
CA LEU A 141 5.34 -4.51 -0.73
C LEU A 141 6.03 -5.87 -0.51
N ILE A 142 5.31 -6.75 0.16
CA ILE A 142 5.74 -8.12 0.46
C ILE A 142 5.25 -9.04 -0.66
N GLU A 143 6.13 -9.30 -1.60
CA GLU A 143 5.80 -10.00 -2.84
C GLU A 143 6.87 -11.01 -3.27
N THR A 144 7.75 -11.35 -2.33
CA THR A 144 8.75 -12.41 -2.54
C THR A 144 8.69 -13.42 -1.40
N THR A 145 9.12 -14.66 -1.67
CA THR A 145 9.27 -15.68 -0.63
C THR A 145 10.26 -15.24 0.45
N LEU A 146 11.31 -14.51 0.07
CA LEU A 146 12.28 -13.95 1.02
C LEU A 146 11.62 -12.89 1.92
N GLY A 147 10.84 -11.97 1.35
CA GLY A 147 10.11 -10.94 2.11
C GLY A 147 9.10 -11.56 3.09
N MET A 148 8.35 -12.56 2.62
CA MET A 148 7.41 -13.27 3.49
C MET A 148 8.12 -14.09 4.58
N ALA A 149 9.29 -14.66 4.28
CA ALA A 149 10.10 -15.35 5.30
C ALA A 149 10.61 -14.41 6.40
N ASN A 150 10.81 -13.12 6.10
CA ASN A 150 11.34 -12.10 6.99
C ASN A 150 10.31 -11.04 7.43
N VAL A 151 9.00 -11.27 7.19
CA VAL A 151 7.96 -10.25 7.31
C VAL A 151 7.92 -9.59 8.69
N GLU A 152 8.18 -10.33 9.78
CA GLU A 152 8.22 -9.79 11.13
C GLU A 152 9.40 -8.83 11.34
N SER A 153 10.58 -9.15 10.77
CA SER A 153 11.74 -8.25 10.85
C SER A 153 11.60 -7.02 9.97
N VAL A 154 10.91 -7.16 8.84
CA VAL A 154 10.52 -6.02 7.99
C VAL A 154 9.57 -5.10 8.73
N ALA A 155 8.59 -5.64 9.45
CA ALA A 155 7.59 -4.85 10.17
C ALA A 155 8.16 -3.90 11.24
N VAL A 156 9.37 -4.14 11.72
CA VAL A 156 10.05 -3.31 12.74
C VAL A 156 11.25 -2.55 12.20
N SER A 157 11.46 -2.56 10.90
CA SER A 157 12.70 -2.06 10.27
C SER A 157 12.86 -0.54 10.26
N SER A 158 11.75 0.20 10.38
CA SER A 158 11.76 1.65 10.38
C SER A 158 10.57 2.22 11.15
N PRO A 159 10.76 3.31 11.91
CA PRO A 159 9.66 4.04 12.54
C PRO A 159 8.77 4.79 11.53
N ARG A 160 9.20 4.88 10.25
CA ARG A 160 8.43 5.46 9.15
C ARG A 160 7.53 4.46 8.45
N LEU A 161 7.70 3.15 8.73
CA LEU A 161 6.88 2.13 8.10
C LEU A 161 5.43 2.25 8.60
N GLU A 162 4.50 2.44 7.66
CA GLU A 162 3.09 2.67 7.96
C GLU A 162 2.19 1.50 7.57
N ALA A 163 2.52 0.81 6.48
CA ALA A 163 1.74 -0.31 5.96
C ALA A 163 2.62 -1.38 5.29
N MET A 164 2.08 -2.59 5.20
CA MET A 164 2.60 -3.62 4.32
C MET A 164 1.51 -4.10 3.37
N HIS A 165 1.86 -4.26 2.10
CA HIS A 165 0.99 -4.69 1.01
C HIS A 165 1.35 -6.11 0.58
N PHE A 166 0.36 -6.91 0.20
CA PHE A 166 0.59 -8.26 -0.31
C PHE A 166 0.60 -8.27 -1.84
N GLY A 167 1.76 -8.33 -2.46
CA GLY A 167 1.92 -8.38 -3.92
C GLY A 167 1.74 -9.79 -4.47
N VAL A 168 0.50 -10.24 -4.59
CA VAL A 168 0.15 -11.64 -4.91
C VAL A 168 0.71 -12.15 -6.23
N ALA A 169 0.90 -11.28 -7.24
CA ALA A 169 1.40 -11.68 -8.57
C ALA A 169 2.85 -12.15 -8.50
N ASP A 170 3.73 -11.30 -8.01
CA ASP A 170 5.16 -11.61 -7.85
C ASP A 170 5.40 -12.64 -6.75
N TYR A 171 4.58 -12.63 -5.70
CA TYR A 171 4.64 -13.66 -4.67
C TYR A 171 4.36 -15.05 -5.27
N ALA A 172 3.34 -15.17 -6.11
CA ALA A 172 3.03 -16.42 -6.81
C ALA A 172 4.20 -16.87 -7.70
N ALA A 173 4.81 -15.95 -8.44
CA ALA A 173 5.98 -16.24 -9.26
C ALA A 173 7.19 -16.66 -8.39
N SER A 174 7.44 -15.96 -7.29
CA SER A 174 8.52 -16.28 -6.34
C SER A 174 8.34 -17.66 -5.68
N CYS A 175 7.09 -18.04 -5.37
CA CYS A 175 6.74 -19.36 -4.87
C CYS A 175 6.72 -20.45 -5.97
N ARG A 176 6.78 -20.06 -7.25
CA ARG A 176 6.51 -20.94 -8.40
C ARG A 176 5.12 -21.58 -8.32
N ALA A 177 4.14 -20.86 -7.77
CA ALA A 177 2.79 -21.33 -7.62
C ALA A 177 2.07 -21.37 -8.97
N ARG A 178 1.15 -22.33 -9.11
CA ARG A 178 0.25 -22.37 -10.28
C ARG A 178 -0.91 -21.44 -10.05
N THR A 179 -1.05 -20.43 -10.88
CA THR A 179 -2.14 -19.45 -10.82
C THR A 179 -2.94 -19.46 -12.10
N THR A 180 -4.23 -19.25 -12.01
CA THR A 180 -5.13 -19.08 -13.14
C THR A 180 -5.38 -17.61 -13.44
N ASN A 181 -5.33 -16.76 -12.42
CA ASN A 181 -5.52 -15.33 -12.48
C ASN A 181 -4.76 -14.67 -11.32
N ILE A 182 -4.31 -13.43 -11.49
CA ILE A 182 -3.67 -12.63 -10.43
C ILE A 182 -4.67 -12.42 -9.28
N GLY A 183 -4.34 -12.89 -8.09
CA GLY A 183 -5.19 -12.76 -6.89
C GLY A 183 -6.37 -13.74 -6.85
N GLY A 184 -6.61 -14.50 -7.92
CA GLY A 184 -7.63 -15.54 -7.94
C GLY A 184 -7.21 -16.81 -7.19
N LEU A 185 -8.18 -17.65 -6.85
CA LEU A 185 -7.95 -18.95 -6.24
C LEU A 185 -7.76 -20.02 -7.32
N ASN A 186 -6.84 -20.95 -7.07
CA ASN A 186 -6.68 -22.12 -7.91
C ASN A 186 -7.69 -23.21 -7.48
N PRO A 187 -8.61 -23.65 -8.35
CA PRO A 187 -9.61 -24.64 -7.99
C PRO A 187 -9.04 -26.01 -7.64
N ASP A 188 -7.81 -26.31 -8.04
CA ASP A 188 -7.12 -27.56 -7.70
C ASP A 188 -6.53 -27.56 -6.27
N TYR A 189 -6.50 -26.37 -5.61
CA TYR A 189 -6.04 -26.25 -4.23
C TYR A 189 -7.24 -26.21 -3.28
N PRO A 190 -7.29 -27.08 -2.23
CA PRO A 190 -8.39 -27.10 -1.30
C PRO A 190 -8.38 -25.86 -0.38
N GLY A 191 -9.22 -24.89 -0.70
CA GLY A 191 -9.35 -23.63 0.04
C GLY A 191 -8.58 -22.47 -0.61
N ASP A 192 -8.06 -21.57 0.21
CA ASP A 192 -7.33 -20.37 -0.22
C ASP A 192 -5.82 -20.61 -0.12
N GLN A 193 -5.15 -20.72 -1.25
CA GLN A 193 -3.69 -20.92 -1.29
C GLN A 193 -2.89 -19.72 -0.75
N TRP A 194 -3.49 -18.55 -0.64
CA TRP A 194 -2.84 -17.34 -0.15
C TRP A 194 -3.06 -17.12 1.35
N HIS A 195 -3.99 -17.85 1.96
CA HIS A 195 -4.41 -17.66 3.35
C HIS A 195 -3.24 -17.64 4.34
N GLN A 196 -2.28 -18.55 4.21
CA GLN A 196 -1.14 -18.61 5.13
C GLN A 196 -0.26 -17.36 5.04
N ALA A 197 0.02 -16.87 3.81
CA ALA A 197 0.81 -15.66 3.59
C ALA A 197 0.09 -14.42 4.10
N LEU A 198 -1.20 -14.28 3.75
CA LEU A 198 -2.05 -13.19 4.22
C LEU A 198 -2.14 -13.15 5.74
N SER A 199 -2.40 -14.28 6.39
CA SER A 199 -2.49 -14.37 7.85
C SER A 199 -1.17 -14.03 8.54
N ARG A 200 -0.05 -14.47 7.97
CA ARG A 200 1.27 -14.18 8.54
C ARG A 200 1.61 -12.69 8.44
N MET A 201 1.39 -12.07 7.28
CA MET A 201 1.61 -10.63 7.10
C MET A 201 0.68 -9.80 8.01
N LEU A 202 -0.60 -10.20 8.11
CA LEU A 202 -1.54 -9.56 9.02
C LEU A 202 -1.04 -9.55 10.46
N VAL A 203 -0.59 -10.71 10.97
CA VAL A 203 -0.09 -10.81 12.35
C VAL A 203 1.12 -9.89 12.55
N ALA A 204 2.07 -9.85 11.61
CA ALA A 204 3.20 -8.95 11.67
C ALA A 204 2.75 -7.47 11.67
N CYS A 205 1.86 -7.07 10.77
CA CYS A 205 1.31 -5.71 10.75
C CYS A 205 0.68 -5.33 12.09
N ARG A 206 -0.24 -6.14 12.58
CA ARG A 206 -0.99 -5.81 13.81
C ARG A 206 -0.14 -5.83 15.07
N ALA A 207 0.86 -6.71 15.14
CA ALA A 207 1.81 -6.75 16.24
C ALA A 207 2.62 -5.45 16.37
N TYR A 208 2.92 -4.81 15.24
CA TYR A 208 3.80 -3.64 15.20
C TYR A 208 3.09 -2.34 14.82
N GLY A 209 1.75 -2.33 14.82
CA GLY A 209 0.95 -1.12 14.62
C GLY A 209 0.80 -0.68 13.16
N LEU A 210 1.13 -1.55 12.20
CA LEU A 210 1.05 -1.27 10.78
C LEU A 210 -0.32 -1.62 10.19
N ARG A 211 -0.67 -1.02 9.04
CA ARG A 211 -1.84 -1.40 8.26
C ARG A 211 -1.52 -2.54 7.30
N PRO A 212 -2.30 -3.62 7.27
CA PRO A 212 -2.22 -4.66 6.25
C PRO A 212 -3.13 -4.31 5.06
N ILE A 213 -2.54 -4.30 3.85
CA ILE A 213 -3.24 -3.99 2.60
C ILE A 213 -3.18 -5.19 1.67
N ASP A 214 -4.33 -5.58 1.12
CA ASP A 214 -4.42 -6.67 0.15
C ASP A 214 -4.03 -6.21 -1.25
N GLY A 215 -3.48 -7.13 -2.03
CA GLY A 215 -2.92 -6.89 -3.35
C GLY A 215 -3.96 -6.83 -4.48
N PRO A 216 -3.48 -6.81 -5.73
CA PRO A 216 -4.33 -6.69 -6.90
C PRO A 216 -5.17 -7.95 -7.19
N PHE A 217 -6.26 -7.75 -7.95
CA PHE A 217 -7.01 -8.79 -8.64
C PHE A 217 -6.99 -8.47 -10.14
N GLY A 218 -6.45 -9.39 -10.94
CA GLY A 218 -6.06 -9.11 -12.33
C GLY A 218 -7.22 -9.01 -13.31
N ASP A 219 -8.33 -9.70 -13.07
CA ASP A 219 -9.49 -9.64 -13.98
C ASP A 219 -10.48 -8.53 -13.55
N PHE A 220 -10.30 -7.34 -14.12
CA PHE A 220 -11.19 -6.21 -13.85
C PHE A 220 -12.57 -6.34 -14.49
N ASN A 221 -12.81 -7.39 -15.30
CA ASN A 221 -14.14 -7.73 -15.84
C ASN A 221 -14.88 -8.73 -14.95
N ASP A 222 -14.27 -9.21 -13.88
CA ASP A 222 -14.89 -10.08 -12.87
C ASP A 222 -15.04 -9.34 -11.53
N PRO A 223 -16.10 -8.51 -11.36
CA PRO A 223 -16.34 -7.79 -10.13
C PRO A 223 -16.65 -8.71 -8.95
N ASP A 224 -17.30 -9.85 -9.19
CA ASP A 224 -17.65 -10.79 -8.14
C ASP A 224 -16.39 -11.46 -7.55
N GLY A 225 -15.46 -11.87 -8.40
CA GLY A 225 -14.16 -12.40 -7.95
C GLY A 225 -13.34 -11.38 -7.19
N TYR A 226 -13.36 -10.10 -7.60
CA TYR A 226 -12.73 -9.02 -6.84
C TYR A 226 -13.34 -8.86 -5.45
N ILE A 227 -14.68 -8.79 -5.37
CA ILE A 227 -15.44 -8.63 -4.12
C ILE A 227 -15.18 -9.82 -3.18
N ASP A 228 -15.19 -11.04 -3.70
CA ASP A 228 -14.94 -12.23 -2.90
C ASP A 228 -13.53 -12.25 -2.32
N GLY A 229 -12.53 -11.84 -3.10
CA GLY A 229 -11.16 -11.63 -2.61
C GLY A 229 -11.08 -10.56 -1.53
N ALA A 230 -11.68 -9.40 -1.77
CA ALA A 230 -11.73 -8.30 -0.82
C ALA A 230 -12.42 -8.67 0.50
N ARG A 231 -13.55 -9.39 0.43
CA ARG A 231 -14.28 -9.87 1.64
C ARG A 231 -13.45 -10.85 2.46
N ARG A 232 -12.70 -11.76 1.81
CA ARG A 232 -11.80 -12.67 2.53
C ARG A 232 -10.70 -11.90 3.25
N ALA A 233 -10.08 -10.92 2.59
CA ALA A 233 -9.06 -10.07 3.20
C ALA A 233 -9.63 -9.23 4.35
N ALA A 234 -10.79 -8.59 4.17
CA ALA A 234 -11.47 -7.82 5.21
C ALA A 234 -11.84 -8.71 6.43
N ALA A 235 -12.32 -9.94 6.20
CA ALA A 235 -12.63 -10.90 7.27
C ALA A 235 -11.38 -11.32 8.06
N LEU A 236 -10.20 -11.34 7.45
CA LEU A 236 -8.93 -11.54 8.15
C LEU A 236 -8.53 -10.31 8.97
N GLY A 237 -8.95 -9.09 8.60
CA GLY A 237 -8.60 -7.85 9.27
C GLY A 237 -7.72 -6.90 8.44
N TYR A 238 -7.68 -7.08 7.13
CA TYR A 238 -7.07 -6.13 6.18
C TYR A 238 -7.90 -4.83 6.12
N GLU A 239 -7.24 -3.72 5.81
CA GLU A 239 -7.87 -2.40 5.81
C GLU A 239 -8.19 -1.87 4.41
N GLY A 240 -7.64 -2.48 3.36
CA GLY A 240 -7.86 -2.09 1.99
C GLY A 240 -7.32 -3.08 0.99
N LYS A 241 -7.51 -2.73 -0.29
CA LYS A 241 -7.11 -3.56 -1.44
C LYS A 241 -6.70 -2.70 -2.63
N TRP A 242 -5.73 -3.19 -3.40
CA TRP A 242 -5.34 -2.58 -4.66
C TRP A 242 -6.43 -2.66 -5.72
N ALA A 243 -6.58 -1.57 -6.46
CA ALA A 243 -7.33 -1.46 -7.70
C ALA A 243 -6.34 -1.21 -8.84
N ILE A 244 -6.39 -2.03 -9.87
CA ILE A 244 -5.60 -1.86 -11.11
C ILE A 244 -6.43 -1.24 -12.23
N HIS A 245 -7.72 -1.04 -11.97
CA HIS A 245 -8.65 -0.39 -12.87
C HIS A 245 -9.67 0.44 -12.06
N PRO A 246 -10.13 1.61 -12.55
CA PRO A 246 -11.09 2.45 -11.82
C PRO A 246 -12.39 1.75 -11.41
N SER A 247 -12.86 0.73 -12.18
CA SER A 247 -14.06 -0.04 -11.85
C SER A 247 -13.97 -0.80 -10.53
N GLN A 248 -12.76 -1.06 -10.02
CA GLN A 248 -12.53 -1.78 -8.77
C GLN A 248 -12.59 -0.85 -7.54
N VAL A 249 -12.46 0.46 -7.71
CA VAL A 249 -12.39 1.45 -6.61
C VAL A 249 -13.65 1.41 -5.74
N ALA A 250 -14.83 1.53 -6.36
CA ALA A 250 -16.09 1.52 -5.62
C ALA A 250 -16.32 0.20 -4.88
N LEU A 251 -15.90 -0.92 -5.47
CA LEU A 251 -16.01 -2.26 -4.86
C LEU A 251 -15.14 -2.38 -3.61
N ALA A 252 -13.91 -1.87 -3.65
CA ALA A 252 -13.04 -1.84 -2.49
C ALA A 252 -13.60 -0.93 -1.39
N ASN A 253 -14.02 0.29 -1.75
CA ASN A 253 -14.62 1.23 -0.81
C ASN A 253 -15.83 0.64 -0.09
N GLU A 254 -16.70 -0.09 -0.82
CA GLU A 254 -17.85 -0.76 -0.22
C GLU A 254 -17.44 -1.84 0.79
N VAL A 255 -16.53 -2.75 0.39
CA VAL A 255 -16.15 -3.90 1.21
C VAL A 255 -15.38 -3.47 2.46
N PHE A 256 -14.49 -2.49 2.36
CA PHE A 256 -13.65 -2.04 3.48
C PHE A 256 -14.27 -0.90 4.30
N SER A 257 -15.48 -0.47 3.99
CA SER A 257 -16.26 0.41 4.85
C SER A 257 -17.04 -0.42 5.88
N PRO A 258 -16.98 -0.07 7.19
CA PRO A 258 -17.77 -0.78 8.17
C PRO A 258 -19.26 -0.54 7.94
N PRO A 259 -20.12 -1.56 8.09
CA PRO A 259 -21.57 -1.39 8.02
C PRO A 259 -22.07 -0.35 9.04
N ILE A 260 -23.00 0.52 8.63
CA ILE A 260 -23.54 1.59 9.50
C ILE A 260 -24.05 1.05 10.83
N ALA A 261 -24.72 -0.11 10.81
CA ALA A 261 -25.23 -0.74 12.02
C ALA A 261 -24.11 -1.16 13.01
N GLU A 262 -22.93 -1.52 12.53
CA GLU A 262 -21.76 -1.82 13.37
C GLU A 262 -21.18 -0.56 13.98
N VAL A 263 -21.09 0.52 13.21
CA VAL A 263 -20.64 1.84 13.68
C VAL A 263 -21.56 2.34 14.79
N GLU A 264 -22.87 2.30 14.58
CA GLU A 264 -23.87 2.69 15.58
C GLU A 264 -23.79 1.81 16.85
N ARG A 265 -23.58 0.52 16.68
CA ARG A 265 -23.38 -0.40 17.81
C ARG A 265 -22.12 -0.05 18.60
N ALA A 266 -21.02 0.23 17.93
CA ALA A 266 -19.77 0.63 18.57
C ALA A 266 -19.94 1.93 19.34
N HIS A 267 -20.61 2.93 18.77
CA HIS A 267 -20.94 4.18 19.44
C HIS A 267 -21.75 3.97 20.73
N ARG A 268 -22.81 3.15 20.68
CA ARG A 268 -23.60 2.83 21.88
C ARG A 268 -22.77 2.18 22.99
N ILE A 269 -21.82 1.30 22.61
CA ILE A 269 -20.92 0.65 23.59
C ILE A 269 -20.00 1.69 24.24
N LEU A 270 -19.41 2.59 23.45
CA LEU A 270 -18.52 3.63 23.98
C LEU A 270 -19.27 4.57 24.95
N VAL A 271 -20.45 5.05 24.58
CA VAL A 271 -21.29 5.89 25.47
C VAL A 271 -21.61 5.16 26.78
N ALA A 272 -22.04 3.90 26.71
CA ALA A 272 -22.34 3.12 27.91
C ALA A 272 -21.12 2.90 28.82
N LEU A 273 -19.92 2.77 28.24
CA LEU A 273 -18.66 2.66 29.01
C LEU A 273 -18.31 3.99 29.70
N GLU A 274 -18.50 5.12 29.04
CA GLU A 274 -18.27 6.45 29.60
C GLU A 274 -19.24 6.72 30.76
N GLU A 275 -20.54 6.42 30.59
CA GLU A 275 -21.55 6.53 31.63
C GLU A 275 -21.25 5.63 32.85
N ALA A 276 -20.73 4.43 32.63
CA ALA A 276 -20.38 3.49 33.71
C ALA A 276 -19.09 3.87 34.44
N ALA A 277 -18.24 4.72 33.84
CA ALA A 277 -16.99 5.19 34.44
C ALA A 277 -17.14 6.52 35.19
N ALA A 278 -18.27 7.23 35.03
CA ALA A 278 -18.60 8.49 35.69
C ALA A 278 -19.24 8.26 37.06
#